data_0229ae61846951e37e46460ae1a46606
#
_entry.id   0229ae61846951e37e46460ae1a46606
#
_cell.length_a   1.000
_cell.length_b   1.000
_cell.length_c   1.000
_cell.angle_alpha   90.00
_cell.angle_beta   90.00
_cell.angle_gamma   90.00
#
_symmetry.space_group_name_H-M   'P 1'
#
loop_
_entity.id
_entity.type
_entity.pdbx_description
1 polymer ?
#
loop_
_entity_poly.entity_id
_entity_poly.type
_entity_poly.pdbx_seq_one_letter_code
_entity_poly.pdbx_strand_id
1 'polypeptide(L)' 'MPIKALNDRKKLSNDFNDIHDAFIDAVLEAFQSGTIPIDLARAYLAHPVAMMHTDGAQAVADYFERILAQRPNIDWTPGG' A
#
# COMPACT_ATOMS: atom_id res chain seq x y z
N MET A 1 15.01 -15.67 24.41
CA MET A 1 16.16 -15.14 23.66
C MET A 1 15.81 -13.82 23.04
N PRO A 2 16.60 -12.78 23.29
CA PRO A 2 16.32 -11.45 22.73
C PRO A 2 16.30 -11.45 21.19
N ILE A 3 17.12 -12.31 20.59
CA ILE A 3 17.22 -12.40 19.13
C ILE A 3 15.88 -12.81 18.51
N LYS A 4 15.19 -13.76 19.14
CA LYS A 4 13.91 -14.24 18.64
C LYS A 4 12.85 -13.14 18.67
N ALA A 5 12.81 -12.35 19.74
CA ALA A 5 11.87 -11.25 19.87
C ALA A 5 12.14 -10.17 18.80
N LEU A 6 13.42 -9.89 18.54
CA LEU A 6 13.80 -8.92 17.50
C LEU A 6 13.41 -9.41 16.12
N ASN A 7 13.59 -10.71 15.87
CA ASN A 7 13.20 -11.29 14.59
C ASN A 7 11.70 -11.21 14.35
N ASP A 8 10.90 -11.42 15.40
CA ASP A 8 9.45 -11.31 15.31
C ASP A 8 9.03 -9.88 14.97
N ARG A 9 9.67 -8.88 15.61
CA ARG A 9 9.40 -7.48 15.30
C ARG A 9 9.80 -7.14 13.87
N LYS A 10 10.96 -7.62 13.42
CA LYS A 10 11.41 -7.42 12.05
C LYS A 10 10.42 -8.02 11.06
N LYS A 11 9.89 -9.18 11.38
CA LYS A 11 8.93 -9.86 10.51
C LYS A 11 7.67 -9.03 10.32
N LEU A 12 7.11 -8.47 11.41
CA LEU A 12 5.92 -7.61 11.33
C LEU A 12 6.19 -6.35 10.52
N SER A 13 7.35 -5.71 10.76
CA SER A 13 7.75 -4.53 10.00
C SER A 13 7.93 -4.85 8.53
N ASN A 14 8.57 -5.98 8.24
CA ASN A 14 8.81 -6.40 6.86
C ASN A 14 7.50 -6.70 6.15
N ASP A 15 6.55 -7.34 6.83
CA ASP A 15 5.25 -7.62 6.24
C ASP A 15 4.53 -6.33 5.82
N PHE A 16 4.55 -5.30 6.68
CA PHE A 16 3.96 -4.01 6.34
C PHE A 16 4.71 -3.37 5.18
N ASN A 17 6.04 -3.38 5.22
CA ASN A 17 6.86 -2.81 4.15
C ASN A 17 6.64 -3.53 2.83
N ASP A 18 6.51 -4.85 2.86
CA ASP A 18 6.26 -5.65 1.66
C ASP A 18 4.92 -5.30 1.03
N ILE A 19 3.88 -5.15 1.86
CA ILE A 19 2.56 -4.75 1.38
C ILE A 19 2.60 -3.34 0.80
N HIS A 20 3.29 -2.43 1.48
CA HIS A 20 3.43 -1.05 1.03
C HIS A 20 4.18 -0.99 -0.29
N ASP A 21 5.30 -1.71 -0.40
CA ASP A 21 6.08 -1.77 -1.64
C ASP A 21 5.25 -2.34 -2.80
N ALA A 22 4.51 -3.41 -2.53
CA ALA A 22 3.63 -4.01 -3.55
C ALA A 22 2.56 -3.03 -4.02
N PHE A 23 2.01 -2.23 -3.11
CA PHE A 23 1.02 -1.22 -3.45
C PHE A 23 1.65 -0.12 -4.31
N ILE A 24 2.83 0.37 -3.92
CA ILE A 24 3.54 1.39 -4.70
C ILE A 24 3.84 0.86 -6.10
N ASP A 25 4.34 -0.37 -6.20
CA ASP A 25 4.64 -0.99 -7.50
C ASP A 25 3.39 -1.08 -8.37
N ALA A 26 2.25 -1.46 -7.79
CA ALA A 26 1.00 -1.54 -8.53
C ALA A 26 0.57 -0.17 -9.08
N VAL A 27 0.71 0.88 -8.27
CA VAL A 27 0.38 2.25 -8.71
C VAL A 27 1.30 2.68 -9.84
N LEU A 28 2.61 2.44 -9.69
CA LEU A 28 3.59 2.82 -10.70
C LEU A 28 3.38 2.05 -12.00
N GLU A 29 3.08 0.77 -11.93
CA GLU A 29 2.77 -0.03 -13.11
C GLU A 29 1.55 0.50 -13.85
N ALA A 30 0.50 0.84 -13.10
CA ALA A 30 -0.72 1.39 -13.68
C ALA A 30 -0.44 2.73 -14.36
N PHE A 31 0.41 3.56 -13.77
CA PHE A 31 0.81 4.82 -14.39
C PHE A 31 1.65 4.58 -15.63
N GLN A 32 2.64 3.70 -15.57
CA GLN A 32 3.53 3.41 -16.69
C GLN A 32 2.81 2.81 -17.88
N SER A 33 1.78 2.00 -17.61
CA SER A 33 0.98 1.38 -18.67
C SER A 33 -0.09 2.30 -19.23
N GLY A 34 -0.23 3.51 -18.67
CA GLY A 34 -1.25 4.45 -19.11
C GLY A 34 -2.64 4.19 -18.56
N THR A 35 -2.76 3.26 -17.63
CA THR A 35 -4.06 2.94 -17.02
C THR A 35 -4.59 4.09 -16.16
N ILE A 36 -3.69 4.79 -15.46
CA ILE A 36 -4.06 5.95 -14.65
C ILE A 36 -3.16 7.13 -14.98
N PRO A 37 -3.69 8.37 -14.91
CA PRO A 37 -2.88 9.56 -15.10
C PRO A 37 -2.02 9.85 -13.88
N ILE A 38 -1.04 10.76 -14.03
CA ILE A 38 -0.10 11.06 -12.95
C ILE A 38 -0.81 11.64 -11.72
N ASP A 39 -1.84 12.45 -11.93
CA ASP A 39 -2.56 13.06 -10.81
C ASP A 39 -3.22 11.98 -9.94
N LEU A 40 -3.79 10.97 -10.56
CA LEU A 40 -4.41 9.87 -9.83
C LEU A 40 -3.36 9.00 -9.15
N ALA A 41 -2.22 8.75 -9.81
CA ALA A 41 -1.12 8.03 -9.21
C ALA A 41 -0.62 8.73 -7.95
N ARG A 42 -0.46 10.05 -8.01
CA ARG A 42 -0.06 10.86 -6.85
C ARG A 42 -1.07 10.75 -5.72
N ALA A 43 -2.36 10.79 -6.06
CA ALA A 43 -3.41 10.69 -5.05
C ALA A 43 -3.34 9.35 -4.33
N TYR A 44 -3.14 8.27 -5.06
CA TYR A 44 -3.01 6.95 -4.46
C TYR A 44 -1.77 6.81 -3.59
N LEU A 45 -0.67 7.49 -3.96
CA LEU A 45 0.55 7.44 -3.15
C LEU A 45 0.44 8.33 -1.90
N ALA A 46 -0.31 9.43 -1.97
CA ALA A 46 -0.46 10.36 -0.85
C ALA A 46 -1.54 9.94 0.14
N HIS A 47 -2.61 9.31 -0.32
CA HIS A 47 -3.76 8.97 0.52
C HIS A 47 -3.38 8.12 1.74
N PRO A 48 -2.54 7.07 1.61
CA PRO A 48 -2.16 6.27 2.77
C PRO A 48 -1.41 7.05 3.85
N VAL A 49 -0.64 8.06 3.45
CA VAL A 49 0.07 8.91 4.42
C VAL A 49 -0.93 9.68 5.28
N ALA A 50 -1.94 10.28 4.67
CA ALA A 50 -2.99 10.97 5.39
C ALA A 50 -3.78 10.00 6.27
N MET A 51 -4.09 8.81 5.74
CA MET A 51 -4.83 7.79 6.47
C MET A 51 -4.04 7.31 7.69
N MET A 52 -2.72 7.23 7.58
CA MET A 52 -1.85 6.84 8.71
C MET A 52 -2.02 7.79 9.89
N HIS A 53 -2.16 9.09 9.61
CA HIS A 53 -2.31 10.09 10.66
C HIS A 53 -3.70 10.04 11.34
N THR A 54 -4.72 9.63 10.63
CA THR A 54 -6.09 9.63 11.16
C THR A 54 -6.54 8.27 11.65
N ASP A 55 -6.20 7.20 10.93
CA ASP A 55 -6.75 5.87 11.17
C ASP A 55 -5.72 4.85 11.64
N GLY A 56 -4.43 5.14 11.51
CA GLY A 56 -3.36 4.28 12.00
C GLY A 56 -2.89 3.25 10.98
N ALA A 57 -1.82 2.55 11.36
CA ALA A 57 -1.11 1.63 10.45
C ALA A 57 -1.95 0.43 10.03
N GLN A 58 -2.79 -0.10 10.94
CA GLN A 58 -3.60 -1.27 10.61
C GLN A 58 -4.63 -0.95 9.52
N ALA A 59 -5.25 0.23 9.60
CA ALA A 59 -6.20 0.66 8.59
C ALA A 59 -5.52 0.82 7.23
N VAL A 60 -4.28 1.33 7.22
CA VAL A 60 -3.50 1.47 5.99
C VAL A 60 -3.19 0.10 5.39
N ALA A 61 -2.76 -0.85 6.23
CA ALA A 61 -2.48 -2.20 5.77
C ALA A 61 -3.72 -2.86 5.17
N ASP A 62 -4.87 -2.70 5.82
CA ASP A 62 -6.14 -3.25 5.31
C ASP A 62 -6.51 -2.61 3.98
N TYR A 63 -6.28 -1.31 3.83
CA TYR A 63 -6.52 -0.60 2.58
C TYR A 63 -5.66 -1.16 1.45
N PHE A 64 -4.36 -1.35 1.70
CA PHE A 64 -3.46 -1.93 0.71
C PHE A 64 -3.88 -3.34 0.31
N GLU A 65 -4.20 -4.17 1.29
CA GLU A 65 -4.61 -5.55 1.02
C GLU A 65 -5.87 -5.60 0.17
N ARG A 66 -6.82 -4.71 0.44
CA ARG A 66 -8.08 -4.65 -0.29
C ARG A 66 -7.86 -4.31 -1.75
N ILE A 67 -6.97 -3.35 -2.01
CA ILE A 67 -6.67 -2.97 -3.39
C ILE A 67 -5.88 -4.07 -4.09
N LEU A 68 -4.85 -4.62 -3.43
CA LEU A 68 -4.01 -5.64 -4.03
C LEU A 68 -4.76 -6.94 -4.30
N ALA A 69 -5.80 -7.22 -3.52
CA ALA A 69 -6.64 -8.40 -3.74
C ALA A 69 -7.39 -8.35 -5.07
N GLN A 70 -7.54 -7.16 -5.67
CA GLN A 70 -8.22 -7.00 -6.96
C GLN A 70 -7.30 -7.28 -8.15
N ARG A 71 -6.01 -7.47 -7.92
CA ARG A 71 -5.08 -7.74 -9.03
C ARG A 71 -5.49 -8.97 -9.81
N PRO A 72 -5.29 -8.99 -11.13
CA PRO A 72 -4.68 -7.94 -11.97
C PRO A 72 -5.63 -6.83 -12.40
N ASN A 73 -6.90 -6.87 -12.02
CA ASN A 73 -7.93 -5.95 -12.49
C ASN A 73 -8.33 -4.96 -11.39
N ILE A 74 -7.36 -4.18 -10.92
CA ILE A 74 -7.60 -3.20 -9.87
C ILE A 74 -8.48 -2.07 -10.40
N ASP A 75 -9.51 -1.72 -9.61
CA ASP A 75 -10.41 -0.61 -9.94
C ASP A 75 -9.82 0.70 -9.41
N TRP A 76 -9.17 1.43 -10.29
CA TRP A 76 -8.52 2.70 -9.96
C TRP A 76 -9.53 3.83 -10.12
N THR A 77 -10.49 3.95 -9.20
CA THR A 77 -11.50 5.02 -9.30
C THR A 77 -11.10 6.24 -8.48
N PRO A 78 -11.20 7.46 -9.08
CA PRO A 78 -10.96 8.69 -8.33
C PRO A 78 -11.93 8.83 -7.17
N GLY A 79 -11.43 9.21 -6.00
CA GLY A 79 -12.25 9.43 -4.84
C GLY A 79 -12.76 8.17 -4.16
N GLY A 80 -12.32 7.01 -4.63
CA GLY A 80 -12.70 5.73 -4.05
C GLY A 80 -12.06 5.47 -2.70
#